data_5c8ee4e087541fe65fe1bf908075a98b
#
_entry.id   5c8ee4e087541fe65fe1bf908075a98b
#
_cell.length_a   1.000
_cell.length_b   1.000
_cell.length_c   1.000
_cell.angle_alpha   90.00
_cell.angle_beta   90.00
_cell.angle_gamma   90.00
#
_symmetry.space_group_name_H-M   'P 1'
#
loop_
_entity.id
_entity.type
_entity.pdbx_description
1 polymer ?
#
loop_
_entity_poly.entity_id
_entity_poly.type
_entity_poly.pdbx_seq_one_letter_code
_entity_poly.pdbx_strand_id
1 'polypeptide(L)'
;MSGNTFGTLFAVTNFGESHGPAIGCVIDGCPPGMPLAEADIQADLDRRRPGTSRHVTQRSEPDAVEILSGVYEGKTTGTPIALLIRNTDQRSKDYSNIAESFRPGHADYTYWHKYGIRDPRGGGRSSARLTAPTVAAGAVAKKWLAQQYGAQFRACMTQLGELAIPFEGWEHVRNNPFFAPVADVAQYEDYMDALRKAGDSCGARICVQATGVPVGLGEPLFDKL
;
A
#
# COMPACT_ATOMS: atom_id res chain seq x y z
N MET A 1 -4.46 -14.76 16.06
CA MET A 1 -3.54 -14.76 14.89
C MET A 1 -2.48 -13.71 15.11
N SER A 2 -1.29 -13.87 14.53
CA SER A 2 -0.26 -12.82 14.59
C SER A 2 -0.70 -11.62 13.74
N GLY A 3 -0.24 -10.38 14.09
CA GLY A 3 -0.61 -9.16 13.36
C GLY A 3 -0.08 -9.06 11.91
N ASN A 4 0.62 -10.08 11.41
CA ASN A 4 1.09 -10.13 10.01
C ASN A 4 0.05 -10.75 9.06
N THR A 5 -1.01 -11.35 9.61
CA THR A 5 -2.12 -11.95 8.86
C THR A 5 -3.41 -11.23 9.24
N PHE A 6 -4.21 -10.86 8.25
CA PHE A 6 -5.53 -10.27 8.43
C PHE A 6 -6.54 -10.92 7.48
N GLY A 7 -7.82 -10.81 7.81
CA GLY A 7 -8.92 -11.46 7.12
C GLY A 7 -9.20 -12.87 7.67
N THR A 8 -10.34 -13.44 7.29
CA THR A 8 -10.79 -14.76 7.75
C THR A 8 -11.01 -15.71 6.58
N LEU A 9 -11.97 -15.44 5.69
CA LEU A 9 -12.24 -16.24 4.51
C LEU A 9 -11.31 -15.90 3.34
N PHE A 10 -10.94 -14.65 3.22
CA PHE A 10 -9.88 -14.16 2.33
C PHE A 10 -8.79 -13.60 3.24
N ALA A 11 -7.79 -14.41 3.50
CA ALA A 11 -6.73 -14.09 4.44
C ALA A 11 -5.46 -13.67 3.71
N VAL A 12 -4.79 -12.63 4.23
CA VAL A 12 -3.56 -12.10 3.64
C VAL A 12 -2.47 -12.09 4.70
N THR A 13 -1.36 -12.76 4.41
CA THR A 13 -0.15 -12.72 5.24
C THR A 13 0.96 -11.97 4.51
N ASN A 14 1.35 -10.81 5.04
CA ASN A 14 2.45 -10.02 4.49
C ASN A 14 3.80 -10.46 5.05
N PHE A 15 4.85 -10.46 4.22
CA PHE A 15 6.23 -10.79 4.59
C PHE A 15 7.25 -9.86 3.92
N GLY A 16 8.50 -9.96 4.37
CA GLY A 16 9.64 -9.20 3.86
C GLY A 16 9.88 -7.87 4.59
N GLU A 17 11.02 -7.26 4.39
CA GLU A 17 11.46 -5.99 4.95
C GLU A 17 11.77 -4.98 3.84
N SER A 18 11.68 -3.68 4.18
CA SER A 18 11.84 -2.59 3.20
C SER A 18 13.20 -2.59 2.48
N HIS A 19 14.24 -3.08 3.13
CA HIS A 19 15.61 -3.20 2.60
C HIS A 19 16.10 -4.65 2.55
N GLY A 20 15.20 -5.62 2.71
CA GLY A 20 15.45 -7.03 2.39
C GLY A 20 15.43 -7.26 0.88
N PRO A 21 15.66 -8.50 0.42
CA PRO A 21 15.73 -8.82 -1.01
C PRO A 21 14.39 -8.64 -1.73
N ALA A 22 13.29 -8.85 -1.02
CA ALA A 22 11.94 -8.74 -1.55
C ALA A 22 10.92 -8.51 -0.43
N ILE A 23 9.74 -8.06 -0.82
CA ILE A 23 8.52 -8.01 -0.01
C ILE A 23 7.43 -8.78 -0.75
N GLY A 24 6.42 -9.26 -0.05
CA GLY A 24 5.34 -10.00 -0.70
C GLY A 24 4.19 -10.32 0.25
N CYS A 25 3.24 -11.05 -0.29
CA CYS A 25 2.14 -11.59 0.51
C CYS A 25 1.74 -12.98 0.01
N VAL A 26 1.11 -13.72 0.90
CA VAL A 26 0.37 -14.93 0.58
C VAL A 26 -1.11 -14.62 0.81
N ILE A 27 -1.93 -14.90 -0.20
CA ILE A 27 -3.38 -14.77 -0.16
C ILE A 27 -3.95 -16.18 -0.10
N ASP A 28 -4.74 -16.47 0.92
CA ASP A 28 -5.48 -17.72 1.05
C ASP A 28 -6.98 -17.45 1.00
N GLY A 29 -7.76 -18.42 0.49
CA GLY A 29 -9.20 -18.29 0.36
C GLY A 29 -9.69 -17.55 -0.90
N CYS A 30 -8.82 -17.28 -1.88
CA CYS A 30 -9.26 -16.78 -3.18
C CYS A 30 -9.99 -17.92 -3.94
N PRO A 31 -11.24 -17.73 -4.38
CA PRO A 31 -11.97 -18.76 -5.11
C PRO A 31 -11.27 -19.19 -6.41
N PRO A 32 -11.42 -20.46 -6.84
CA PRO A 32 -10.84 -20.96 -8.08
C PRO A 32 -11.56 -20.40 -9.33
N GLY A 33 -10.87 -20.45 -10.46
CA GLY A 33 -11.45 -20.16 -11.79
C GLY A 33 -11.49 -18.68 -12.17
N MET A 34 -11.06 -17.77 -11.32
CA MET A 34 -10.96 -16.35 -11.65
C MET A 34 -9.76 -16.12 -12.59
N PRO A 35 -9.94 -15.48 -13.77
CA PRO A 35 -8.81 -15.04 -14.57
C PRO A 35 -7.91 -14.08 -13.78
N LEU A 36 -6.60 -14.37 -13.70
CA LEU A 36 -5.65 -13.53 -12.97
C LEU A 36 -4.28 -13.58 -13.64
N ALA A 37 -3.72 -12.40 -13.87
CA ALA A 37 -2.36 -12.20 -14.36
C ALA A 37 -1.71 -11.05 -13.60
N GLU A 38 -0.39 -10.93 -13.69
CA GLU A 38 0.38 -9.84 -13.08
C GLU A 38 -0.14 -8.46 -13.49
N ALA A 39 -0.56 -8.30 -14.75
CA ALA A 39 -1.09 -7.03 -15.26
C ALA A 39 -2.33 -6.53 -14.50
N ASP A 40 -3.15 -7.45 -13.98
CA ASP A 40 -4.34 -7.10 -13.18
C ASP A 40 -3.97 -6.45 -11.85
N ILE A 41 -2.83 -6.82 -11.30
CA ILE A 41 -2.29 -6.35 -10.02
C ILE A 41 -1.41 -5.12 -10.23
N GLN A 42 -0.62 -5.12 -11.29
CA GLN A 42 0.38 -4.10 -11.59
C GLN A 42 -0.24 -2.71 -11.72
N ALA A 43 -1.44 -2.60 -12.29
CA ALA A 43 -2.14 -1.34 -12.46
C ALA A 43 -2.37 -0.58 -11.12
N ASP A 44 -2.62 -1.29 -10.03
CA ASP A 44 -2.75 -0.69 -8.71
C ASP A 44 -1.38 -0.39 -8.07
N LEU A 45 -0.39 -1.25 -8.28
CA LEU A 45 0.97 -1.04 -7.81
C LEU A 45 1.64 0.16 -8.49
N ASP A 46 1.43 0.38 -9.79
CA ASP A 46 1.94 1.53 -10.54
C ASP A 46 1.43 2.86 -9.98
N ARG A 47 0.20 2.88 -9.49
CA ARG A 47 -0.37 4.06 -8.81
C ARG A 47 0.24 4.30 -7.43
N ARG A 48 0.65 3.25 -6.74
CA ARG A 48 1.20 3.28 -5.39
C ARG A 48 2.70 3.51 -5.37
N ARG A 49 3.45 3.06 -6.38
CA ARG A 49 4.92 3.00 -6.39
C ARG A 49 5.57 4.32 -5.97
N PRO A 50 6.75 4.28 -5.31
CA PRO A 50 7.49 5.49 -4.97
C PRO A 50 8.08 6.17 -6.21
N GLY A 51 8.44 7.46 -6.09
CA GLY A 51 9.08 8.20 -7.18
C GLY A 51 8.13 8.72 -8.27
N THR A 52 6.81 8.75 -8.01
CA THR A 52 5.81 9.22 -8.97
C THR A 52 5.71 10.76 -9.05
N SER A 53 6.24 11.48 -8.07
CA SER A 53 6.27 12.95 -8.07
C SER A 53 7.43 13.49 -7.24
N ARG A 54 7.71 14.80 -7.38
CA ARG A 54 8.73 15.52 -6.59
C ARG A 54 8.40 15.59 -5.08
N HIS A 55 7.15 15.35 -4.71
CA HIS A 55 6.66 15.42 -3.32
C HIS A 55 6.71 14.08 -2.58
N VAL A 56 7.12 13.00 -3.25
CA VAL A 56 7.29 11.68 -2.64
C VAL A 56 8.78 11.35 -2.47
N THR A 57 9.08 10.21 -1.86
CA THR A 57 10.46 9.72 -1.69
C THR A 57 11.21 9.65 -3.03
N GLN A 58 12.52 9.91 -2.99
CA GLN A 58 13.40 9.78 -4.15
C GLN A 58 13.72 8.32 -4.53
N ARG A 59 13.36 7.36 -3.66
CA ARG A 59 13.50 5.92 -3.97
C ARG A 59 12.67 5.60 -5.22
N SER A 60 13.29 4.92 -6.17
CA SER A 60 12.63 4.48 -7.40
C SER A 60 12.56 2.96 -7.44
N GLU A 61 11.35 2.43 -7.40
CA GLU A 61 11.10 0.99 -7.47
C GLU A 61 10.07 0.73 -8.57
N PRO A 62 10.28 -0.26 -9.43
CA PRO A 62 9.29 -0.61 -10.45
C PRO A 62 8.06 -1.28 -9.84
N ASP A 63 8.17 -1.81 -8.62
CA ASP A 63 7.13 -2.59 -7.94
C ASP A 63 6.55 -3.71 -8.82
N ALA A 64 7.39 -4.29 -9.70
CA ALA A 64 6.98 -5.38 -10.56
C ALA A 64 6.58 -6.59 -9.72
N VAL A 65 5.34 -7.03 -9.86
CA VAL A 65 4.81 -8.19 -9.13
C VAL A 65 5.07 -9.47 -9.91
N GLU A 66 5.45 -10.51 -9.19
CA GLU A 66 5.58 -11.88 -9.69
C GLU A 66 4.51 -12.75 -8.99
N ILE A 67 3.74 -13.52 -9.75
CA ILE A 67 2.82 -14.55 -9.21
C ILE A 67 3.60 -15.86 -9.14
N LEU A 68 3.86 -16.36 -7.93
CA LEU A 68 4.67 -17.56 -7.72
C LEU A 68 3.84 -18.84 -7.55
N SER A 69 2.56 -18.73 -7.19
CA SER A 69 1.66 -19.88 -6.99
C SER A 69 0.19 -19.47 -7.05
N GLY A 70 -0.71 -20.45 -7.04
CA GLY A 70 -2.16 -20.24 -6.96
C GLY A 70 -2.81 -19.84 -8.29
N VAL A 71 -2.06 -19.85 -9.39
CA VAL A 71 -2.55 -19.58 -10.75
C VAL A 71 -2.05 -20.67 -11.71
N TYR A 72 -2.92 -21.21 -12.52
CA TYR A 72 -2.61 -22.16 -13.58
C TYR A 72 -3.40 -21.80 -14.85
N GLU A 73 -2.74 -21.77 -15.99
CA GLU A 73 -3.33 -21.37 -17.28
C GLU A 73 -4.13 -20.04 -17.20
N GLY A 74 -3.58 -19.07 -16.45
CA GLY A 74 -4.18 -17.75 -16.29
C GLY A 74 -5.42 -17.68 -15.39
N LYS A 75 -5.69 -18.72 -14.60
CA LYS A 75 -6.83 -18.78 -13.66
C LYS A 75 -6.39 -19.18 -12.27
N THR A 76 -7.04 -18.60 -11.26
CA THR A 76 -6.83 -19.01 -9.87
C THR A 76 -7.21 -20.48 -9.65
N THR A 77 -6.43 -21.18 -8.83
CA THR A 77 -6.62 -22.62 -8.56
C THR A 77 -7.43 -22.89 -7.28
N GLY A 78 -7.68 -21.87 -6.46
CA GLY A 78 -8.25 -22.03 -5.11
C GLY A 78 -7.22 -22.39 -4.04
N THR A 79 -5.96 -22.55 -4.41
CA THR A 79 -4.83 -22.73 -3.49
C THR A 79 -4.15 -21.37 -3.20
N PRO A 80 -3.28 -21.26 -2.17
CA PRO A 80 -2.66 -20.00 -1.82
C PRO A 80 -1.93 -19.33 -2.98
N ILE A 81 -2.22 -18.04 -3.19
CA ILE A 81 -1.56 -17.19 -4.18
C ILE A 81 -0.40 -16.48 -3.49
N ALA A 82 0.83 -16.76 -3.91
CA ALA A 82 2.01 -16.06 -3.45
C ALA A 82 2.40 -14.97 -4.44
N LEU A 83 2.50 -13.74 -3.94
CA LEU A 83 2.92 -12.55 -4.69
C LEU A 83 4.25 -12.06 -4.16
N LEU A 84 5.20 -11.80 -5.05
CA LEU A 84 6.53 -11.30 -4.73
C LEU A 84 6.81 -9.99 -5.47
N ILE A 85 7.43 -9.04 -4.76
CA ILE A 85 7.91 -7.75 -5.31
C ILE A 85 9.37 -7.61 -4.88
N ARG A 86 10.29 -7.56 -5.84
CA ARG A 86 11.73 -7.42 -5.55
C ARG A 86 12.07 -5.99 -5.16
N ASN A 87 12.97 -5.84 -4.19
CA ASN A 87 13.55 -4.56 -3.85
C ASN A 87 14.80 -4.34 -4.71
N THR A 88 14.78 -3.32 -5.58
CA THR A 88 15.86 -3.06 -6.54
C THR A 88 16.69 -1.82 -6.18
N ASP A 89 16.10 -0.82 -5.52
CA ASP A 89 16.77 0.43 -5.12
C ASP A 89 16.92 0.50 -3.59
N GLN A 90 17.57 -0.50 -3.00
CA GLN A 90 17.89 -0.50 -1.57
C GLN A 90 19.31 0.02 -1.34
N ARG A 91 19.45 1.05 -0.48
CA ARG A 91 20.73 1.65 -0.09
C ARG A 91 21.07 1.30 1.35
N SER A 92 21.41 0.05 1.60
CA SER A 92 21.67 -0.46 2.96
C SER A 92 22.88 0.20 3.65
N LYS A 93 23.82 0.78 2.90
CA LYS A 93 25.00 1.47 3.43
C LYS A 93 24.68 2.77 4.17
N ASP A 94 23.53 3.40 3.89
CA ASP A 94 23.14 4.67 4.48
C ASP A 94 22.68 4.55 5.96
N TYR A 95 22.61 3.33 6.49
CA TYR A 95 22.06 3.05 7.82
C TYR A 95 23.08 2.61 8.87
N SER A 96 24.39 2.56 8.54
CA SER A 96 25.44 2.12 9.47
C SER A 96 25.52 2.97 10.73
N ASN A 97 25.35 4.29 10.62
CA ASN A 97 25.48 5.24 11.73
C ASN A 97 24.31 5.19 12.72
N ILE A 98 23.20 4.53 12.36
CA ILE A 98 22.00 4.43 13.19
C ILE A 98 21.74 3.01 13.71
N ALA A 99 22.67 2.08 13.44
CA ALA A 99 22.54 0.71 13.91
C ALA A 99 22.51 0.63 15.46
N GLU A 100 23.28 1.49 16.14
CA GLU A 100 23.42 1.54 17.59
C GLU A 100 22.49 2.55 18.28
N SER A 101 21.67 3.30 17.53
CA SER A 101 20.78 4.31 18.08
C SER A 101 19.33 4.10 17.64
N PHE A 102 18.38 4.59 18.44
CA PHE A 102 16.96 4.57 18.08
C PHE A 102 16.57 5.91 17.44
N ARG A 103 15.97 5.86 16.26
CA ARG A 103 15.53 7.06 15.55
C ARG A 103 14.23 7.58 16.14
N PRO A 104 14.11 8.89 16.42
CA PRO A 104 12.82 9.51 16.71
C PRO A 104 11.82 9.31 15.57
N GLY A 105 10.54 9.13 15.90
CA GLY A 105 9.49 8.96 14.91
C GLY A 105 9.50 7.62 14.14
N HIS A 106 10.36 6.66 14.55
CA HIS A 106 10.44 5.32 13.98
C HIS A 106 10.15 4.26 15.05
N ALA A 107 9.82 3.03 14.62
CA ALA A 107 9.51 1.93 15.53
C ALA A 107 10.76 1.18 16.07
N ASP A 108 11.93 1.79 16.01
CA ASP A 108 13.20 1.17 16.38
C ASP A 108 13.18 0.67 17.84
N TYR A 109 12.81 1.57 18.79
CA TYR A 109 12.74 1.28 20.22
C TYR A 109 11.71 0.18 20.53
N THR A 110 10.51 0.29 19.96
CA THR A 110 9.42 -0.65 20.22
C THR A 110 9.71 -2.03 19.65
N TYR A 111 10.32 -2.13 18.47
CA TYR A 111 10.73 -3.40 17.89
C TYR A 111 11.84 -4.07 18.70
N TRP A 112 12.85 -3.30 19.15
CA TRP A 112 13.91 -3.81 20.00
C TRP A 112 13.36 -4.41 21.30
N HIS A 113 12.47 -3.67 21.97
CA HIS A 113 11.90 -4.14 23.24
C HIS A 113 10.92 -5.30 23.06
N LYS A 114 10.24 -5.37 21.93
CA LYS A 114 9.27 -6.45 21.67
C LYS A 114 9.93 -7.75 21.21
N TYR A 115 10.94 -7.65 20.36
CA TYR A 115 11.52 -8.82 19.69
C TYR A 115 12.98 -9.12 20.09
N GLY A 116 13.64 -8.24 20.85
CA GLY A 116 15.04 -8.37 21.23
C GLY A 116 16.05 -8.13 20.10
N ILE A 117 15.55 -7.87 18.89
CA ILE A 117 16.34 -7.61 17.68
C ILE A 117 15.57 -6.69 16.74
N ARG A 118 16.28 -5.88 15.97
CA ARG A 118 15.70 -5.08 14.88
C ARG A 118 16.61 -5.07 13.66
N ASP A 119 16.04 -4.91 12.48
CA ASP A 119 16.78 -4.52 11.28
C ASP A 119 16.82 -2.98 11.23
N PRO A 120 17.98 -2.32 11.36
CA PRO A 120 18.09 -0.87 11.35
C PRO A 120 17.86 -0.27 9.95
N ARG A 121 17.90 -1.09 8.88
CA ARG A 121 17.81 -0.62 7.50
C ARG A 121 16.39 -0.18 7.15
N GLY A 122 16.19 1.11 6.91
CA GLY A 122 14.96 1.69 6.40
C GLY A 122 13.67 1.42 7.18
N GLY A 123 13.75 1.01 8.45
CA GLY A 123 12.61 0.71 9.29
C GLY A 123 12.07 -0.72 9.17
N GLY A 124 12.69 -1.58 8.35
CA GLY A 124 12.33 -3.01 8.25
C GLY A 124 10.84 -3.23 7.96
N ARG A 125 10.18 -3.98 8.85
CA ARG A 125 8.73 -4.28 8.80
C ARG A 125 7.82 -3.08 9.05
N SER A 126 8.27 -2.04 9.76
CA SER A 126 7.47 -0.85 10.05
C SER A 126 7.47 0.20 8.93
N SER A 127 8.18 -0.05 7.85
CA SER A 127 8.27 0.86 6.70
C SER A 127 6.96 0.93 5.92
N ALA A 128 6.62 2.14 5.43
CA ALA A 128 5.50 2.35 4.48
C ALA A 128 5.64 1.52 3.19
N ARG A 129 6.84 1.06 2.85
CA ARG A 129 7.10 0.13 1.73
C ARG A 129 6.23 -1.13 1.81
N LEU A 130 5.95 -1.60 3.04
CA LEU A 130 5.18 -2.82 3.30
C LEU A 130 3.68 -2.68 2.97
N THR A 131 3.22 -1.52 2.56
CA THR A 131 1.86 -1.36 1.99
C THR A 131 1.76 -1.89 0.56
N ALA A 132 2.87 -2.07 -0.17
CA ALA A 132 2.84 -2.60 -1.54
C ALA A 132 2.22 -4.01 -1.62
N PRO A 133 2.61 -5.01 -0.80
CA PRO A 133 1.95 -6.30 -0.78
C PRO A 133 0.46 -6.24 -0.42
N THR A 134 0.06 -5.31 0.46
CA THR A 134 -1.35 -5.09 0.81
C THR A 134 -2.13 -4.56 -0.40
N VAL A 135 -1.55 -3.64 -1.17
CA VAL A 135 -2.15 -3.14 -2.42
C VAL A 135 -2.26 -4.26 -3.46
N ALA A 136 -1.24 -5.10 -3.59
CA ALA A 136 -1.27 -6.25 -4.50
C ALA A 136 -2.40 -7.24 -4.13
N ALA A 137 -2.54 -7.60 -2.85
CA ALA A 137 -3.64 -8.44 -2.37
C ALA A 137 -5.00 -7.77 -2.57
N GLY A 138 -5.08 -6.45 -2.33
CA GLY A 138 -6.27 -5.64 -2.57
C GLY A 138 -6.70 -5.64 -4.04
N ALA A 139 -5.77 -5.66 -4.99
CA ALA A 139 -6.08 -5.75 -6.42
C ALA A 139 -6.78 -7.08 -6.76
N VAL A 140 -6.29 -8.20 -6.20
CA VAL A 140 -6.93 -9.53 -6.36
C VAL A 140 -8.35 -9.51 -5.79
N ALA A 141 -8.52 -9.00 -4.57
CA ALA A 141 -9.83 -8.90 -3.91
C ALA A 141 -10.81 -8.01 -4.70
N LYS A 142 -10.35 -6.84 -5.17
CA LYS A 142 -11.14 -5.93 -6.00
C LYS A 142 -11.60 -6.60 -7.30
N LYS A 143 -10.72 -7.34 -7.97
CA LYS A 143 -11.07 -8.05 -9.20
C LYS A 143 -12.18 -9.07 -8.94
N TRP A 144 -12.05 -9.85 -7.89
CA TRP A 144 -13.08 -10.82 -7.51
C TRP A 144 -14.43 -10.16 -7.21
N LEU A 145 -14.42 -9.11 -6.38
CA LEU A 145 -15.64 -8.36 -6.02
C LEU A 145 -16.31 -7.70 -7.23
N ALA A 146 -15.50 -7.16 -8.14
CA ALA A 146 -16.02 -6.59 -9.37
C ALA A 146 -16.69 -7.64 -10.26
N GLN A 147 -16.12 -8.83 -10.39
CA GLN A 147 -16.69 -9.92 -11.19
C GLN A 147 -17.96 -10.51 -10.58
N GLN A 148 -18.01 -10.64 -9.25
CA GLN A 148 -19.17 -11.26 -8.57
C GLN A 148 -20.33 -10.30 -8.37
N TYR A 149 -20.06 -9.04 -8.09
CA TYR A 149 -21.07 -8.07 -7.63
C TYR A 149 -21.07 -6.76 -8.43
N GLY A 150 -20.16 -6.58 -9.36
CA GLY A 150 -19.97 -5.28 -10.01
C GLY A 150 -19.43 -4.19 -9.09
N ALA A 151 -18.87 -4.59 -7.94
CA ALA A 151 -18.37 -3.65 -6.94
C ALA A 151 -17.19 -2.83 -7.49
N GLN A 152 -17.21 -1.52 -7.23
CA GLN A 152 -16.15 -0.60 -7.61
C GLN A 152 -15.64 0.17 -6.38
N PHE A 153 -14.32 0.39 -6.34
CA PHE A 153 -13.65 1.12 -5.27
C PHE A 153 -12.91 2.31 -5.85
N ARG A 154 -13.16 3.49 -5.29
CA ARG A 154 -12.49 4.74 -5.67
C ARG A 154 -12.00 5.42 -4.40
N ALA A 155 -10.90 6.15 -4.50
CA ALA A 155 -10.39 6.96 -3.40
C ALA A 155 -9.82 8.27 -3.95
N CYS A 156 -9.95 9.34 -3.15
CA CYS A 156 -9.35 10.63 -3.44
C CYS A 156 -8.90 11.31 -2.15
N MET A 157 -7.95 12.23 -2.27
CA MET A 157 -7.56 13.10 -1.17
C MET A 157 -8.59 14.24 -1.05
N THR A 158 -9.09 14.48 0.17
CA THR A 158 -10.10 15.54 0.45
C THR A 158 -9.57 16.65 1.35
N GLN A 159 -8.35 16.49 1.88
CA GLN A 159 -7.68 17.53 2.65
C GLN A 159 -6.18 17.22 2.70
N LEU A 160 -5.36 18.27 2.61
CA LEU A 160 -3.91 18.21 2.78
C LEU A 160 -3.51 19.21 3.86
N GLY A 161 -3.02 18.73 5.01
CA GLY A 161 -2.78 19.61 6.16
C GLY A 161 -4.04 20.38 6.54
N GLU A 162 -3.98 21.71 6.49
CA GLU A 162 -5.11 22.61 6.77
C GLU A 162 -5.96 22.91 5.52
N LEU A 163 -5.48 22.56 4.33
CA LEU A 163 -6.13 22.89 3.06
C LEU A 163 -7.19 21.85 2.72
N ALA A 164 -8.45 22.22 2.77
CA ALA A 164 -9.56 21.41 2.27
C ALA A 164 -9.50 21.34 0.73
N ILE A 165 -9.83 20.18 0.17
CA ILE A 165 -9.89 19.94 -1.26
C ILE A 165 -11.34 19.76 -1.66
N PRO A 166 -11.92 20.66 -2.47
CA PRO A 166 -13.28 20.52 -2.97
C PRO A 166 -13.36 19.33 -3.94
N PHE A 167 -14.54 18.76 -4.09
CA PHE A 167 -14.77 17.69 -5.05
C PHE A 167 -15.32 18.28 -6.35
N GLU A 168 -14.50 18.32 -7.41
CA GLU A 168 -14.89 18.76 -8.75
C GLU A 168 -15.25 17.57 -9.65
N GLY A 169 -14.51 16.44 -9.53
CA GLY A 169 -14.81 15.24 -10.31
C GLY A 169 -13.80 14.12 -10.14
N TRP A 170 -14.23 12.88 -10.35
CA TRP A 170 -13.37 11.69 -10.31
C TRP A 170 -12.35 11.64 -11.44
N GLU A 171 -12.60 12.31 -12.56
CA GLU A 171 -11.71 12.39 -13.72
C GLU A 171 -10.38 13.07 -13.41
N HIS A 172 -10.37 13.98 -12.43
CA HIS A 172 -9.16 14.70 -12.03
C HIS A 172 -8.22 13.86 -11.15
N VAL A 173 -8.76 12.87 -10.41
CA VAL A 173 -8.01 12.11 -9.38
C VAL A 173 -6.78 11.42 -9.93
N ARG A 174 -6.81 10.95 -11.18
CA ARG A 174 -5.67 10.25 -11.81
C ARG A 174 -4.71 11.17 -12.54
N ASN A 175 -5.06 12.45 -12.67
CA ASN A 175 -4.34 13.40 -13.51
C ASN A 175 -3.40 14.31 -12.72
N ASN A 176 -3.30 14.13 -11.39
CA ASN A 176 -2.42 14.92 -10.54
C ASN A 176 -1.72 14.05 -9.49
N PRO A 177 -0.58 14.49 -8.93
CA PRO A 177 0.24 13.69 -8.02
C PRO A 177 -0.36 13.51 -6.61
N PHE A 178 -1.41 14.24 -6.28
CA PHE A 178 -2.08 14.19 -4.99
C PHE A 178 -3.30 13.26 -4.97
N PHE A 179 -3.70 12.72 -6.12
CA PHE A 179 -4.98 12.03 -6.26
C PHE A 179 -6.15 12.89 -5.76
N ALA A 180 -6.04 14.19 -5.98
CA ALA A 180 -7.04 15.19 -5.60
C ALA A 180 -8.15 15.27 -6.66
N PRO A 181 -9.43 15.42 -6.27
CA PRO A 181 -10.56 15.49 -7.19
C PRO A 181 -10.77 16.91 -7.74
N VAL A 182 -9.69 17.61 -8.07
CA VAL A 182 -9.65 18.98 -8.61
C VAL A 182 -8.73 19.06 -9.82
N ALA A 183 -9.02 19.99 -10.73
CA ALA A 183 -8.20 20.22 -11.91
C ALA A 183 -6.88 20.95 -11.56
N ASP A 184 -6.95 21.96 -10.70
CA ASP A 184 -5.79 22.76 -10.29
C ASP A 184 -5.28 22.33 -8.92
N VAL A 185 -3.99 21.98 -8.88
CA VAL A 185 -3.30 21.52 -7.66
C VAL A 185 -2.16 22.44 -7.22
N ALA A 186 -1.96 23.59 -7.87
CA ALA A 186 -0.83 24.48 -7.63
C ALA A 186 -0.71 24.90 -6.15
N GLN A 187 -1.83 25.24 -5.50
CA GLN A 187 -1.81 25.62 -4.07
C GLN A 187 -1.33 24.49 -3.15
N TYR A 188 -1.59 23.22 -3.51
CA TYR A 188 -1.14 22.06 -2.73
C TYR A 188 0.34 21.77 -2.97
N GLU A 189 0.82 22.00 -4.17
CA GLU A 189 2.24 21.94 -4.50
C GLU A 189 3.03 22.97 -3.72
N ASP A 190 2.58 24.23 -3.72
CA ASP A 190 3.20 25.32 -2.98
C ASP A 190 3.22 25.05 -1.47
N TYR A 191 2.13 24.50 -0.93
CA TYR A 191 2.04 24.11 0.48
C TYR A 191 3.06 23.03 0.83
N MET A 192 3.19 21.98 0.00
CA MET A 192 4.17 20.91 0.21
C MET A 192 5.62 21.43 0.08
N ASP A 193 5.87 22.32 -0.86
CA ASP A 193 7.20 22.95 -1.01
C ASP A 193 7.56 23.83 0.20
N ALA A 194 6.59 24.53 0.79
CA ALA A 194 6.78 25.32 2.02
C ALA A 194 7.10 24.40 3.22
N LEU A 195 6.36 23.32 3.40
CA LEU A 195 6.62 22.32 4.46
C LEU A 195 8.00 21.68 4.30
N ARG A 196 8.37 21.30 3.07
CA ARG A 196 9.69 20.74 2.79
C ARG A 196 10.82 21.73 3.13
N LYS A 197 10.65 23.01 2.82
CA LYS A 197 11.61 24.07 3.15
C LYS A 197 11.71 24.29 4.66
N ALA A 198 10.61 24.17 5.37
CA ALA A 198 10.56 24.27 6.83
C ALA A 198 11.08 23.00 7.54
N GLY A 199 11.30 21.90 6.83
CA GLY A 199 11.66 20.60 7.42
C GLY A 199 10.49 19.96 8.21
N ASP A 200 9.26 20.29 7.85
CA ASP A 200 8.05 19.85 8.52
C ASP A 200 7.23 18.90 7.66
N SER A 201 6.15 18.37 8.21
CA SER A 201 5.22 17.44 7.55
C SER A 201 3.77 17.75 7.93
N CYS A 202 2.83 17.25 7.14
CA CYS A 202 1.40 17.37 7.43
C CYS A 202 0.69 16.03 7.27
N GLY A 203 -0.53 15.96 7.79
CA GLY A 203 -1.46 14.86 7.55
C GLY A 203 -2.29 15.09 6.29
N ALA A 204 -3.11 14.09 5.95
CA ALA A 204 -4.06 14.16 4.86
C ALA A 204 -5.37 13.45 5.25
N ARG A 205 -6.47 13.87 4.64
CA ARG A 205 -7.75 13.15 4.71
C ARG A 205 -8.01 12.48 3.37
N ILE A 206 -8.34 11.19 3.43
CA ILE A 206 -8.68 10.39 2.26
C ILE A 206 -10.15 9.98 2.35
N CYS A 207 -10.88 10.18 1.26
CA CYS A 207 -12.21 9.62 1.06
C CYS A 207 -12.10 8.32 0.26
N VAL A 208 -12.74 7.26 0.73
CA VAL A 208 -12.88 6.00 0.00
C VAL A 208 -14.36 5.75 -0.23
N GLN A 209 -14.72 5.48 -1.48
CA GLN A 209 -16.08 5.14 -1.90
C GLN A 209 -16.10 3.72 -2.47
N ALA A 210 -17.03 2.91 -1.98
CA ALA A 210 -17.40 1.63 -2.57
C ALA A 210 -18.81 1.73 -3.16
N THR A 211 -19.01 1.27 -4.39
CA THR A 211 -20.31 1.21 -5.07
C THR A 211 -20.57 -0.20 -5.57
N GLY A 212 -21.84 -0.57 -5.82
CA GLY A 212 -22.21 -1.93 -6.24
C GLY A 212 -22.02 -2.98 -5.16
N VAL A 213 -21.89 -2.57 -3.90
CA VAL A 213 -21.71 -3.47 -2.75
C VAL A 213 -23.09 -3.94 -2.29
N PRO A 214 -23.34 -5.28 -2.24
CA PRO A 214 -24.60 -5.81 -1.72
C PRO A 214 -24.83 -5.44 -0.25
N VAL A 215 -26.10 -5.31 0.12
CA VAL A 215 -26.50 -5.12 1.52
C VAL A 215 -26.12 -6.37 2.34
N GLY A 216 -25.59 -6.17 3.55
CA GLY A 216 -25.22 -7.26 4.47
C GLY A 216 -23.80 -7.79 4.31
N LEU A 217 -22.94 -7.15 3.51
CA LEU A 217 -21.50 -7.44 3.50
C LEU A 217 -20.80 -6.81 4.70
N GLY A 218 -19.76 -7.49 5.17
CA GLY A 218 -18.95 -7.09 6.31
C GLY A 218 -19.52 -7.53 7.65
N GLU A 219 -18.68 -7.47 8.66
CA GLU A 219 -19.02 -7.83 10.03
C GLU A 219 -18.90 -6.61 10.96
N PRO A 220 -19.72 -6.50 11.99
CA PRO A 220 -19.56 -5.47 13.01
C PRO A 220 -18.20 -5.59 13.68
N LEU A 221 -17.47 -4.48 13.78
CA LEU A 221 -16.20 -4.41 14.48
C LEU A 221 -16.44 -4.19 15.96
N PHE A 222 -16.43 -5.24 16.74
CA PHE A 222 -16.53 -5.18 18.21
C PHE A 222 -15.17 -5.19 18.91
N ASP A 223 -14.16 -5.73 18.26
CA ASP A 223 -12.78 -5.70 18.74
C ASP A 223 -12.19 -4.32 18.47
N LYS A 224 -12.30 -3.46 19.47
CA LYS A 224 -11.74 -2.11 19.46
C LYS A 224 -10.51 -2.07 20.33
N LEU A 225 -9.52 -1.27 19.94
CA LEU A 225 -8.34 -0.96 20.76
C LEU A 225 -8.73 -0.14 21.99
#